data_8bedc6efa5e3124450920efa1f3be28f
#
_entry.id   8bedc6efa5e3124450920efa1f3be28f
#
_cell.length_a   1.000
_cell.length_b   1.000
_cell.length_c   1.000
_cell.angle_alpha   90.00
_cell.angle_beta   90.00
_cell.angle_gamma   90.00
#
_symmetry.space_group_name_H-M   'P 1'
#
loop_
_entity.id
_entity.type
_entity.pdbx_description
1 polymer ?
#
loop_
_entity_poly.entity_id
_entity_poly.type
_entity_poly.pdbx_seq_one_letter_code
_entity_poly.pdbx_strand_id
1 'polypeptide(L)'
;MNTTRALIVLSFSLLIQSLAAQTFEEEQLKIDRVRQATSRYKVRIEKMFRDSGLQPTPRYIYWRAFKMEDQLELWAADSGHHKHKLIKTYKICKGSGDLGPKRKFGDLQVPEGLYYIDRYNPSSSYHLSFRIAYPNESDLVFADKDNPGNEIYVHGDCVTIGCLPMTDSIMDEIYVITMKAQSFQGSKSKIPIDVFPCHFNAKNWNYLKFNYGHKPILLNFWKNLEDGYTFFKQKRIPPGYWVDQKGIYHIVYPQNAHLHDPNH
;
A
#
# COMPACT_ATOMS: atom_id res chain seq x y z
N MET A 1 -38.68 -67.06 -31.09
CA MET A 1 -37.46 -66.90 -30.25
C MET A 1 -37.04 -65.42 -30.28
N ASN A 2 -37.47 -64.66 -29.28
CA ASN A 2 -37.16 -63.21 -29.16
C ASN A 2 -36.11 -63.05 -28.08
N THR A 3 -34.94 -62.62 -28.47
CA THR A 3 -33.85 -62.25 -27.53
C THR A 3 -33.85 -60.74 -27.30
N THR A 4 -34.35 -60.32 -26.16
CA THR A 4 -34.31 -58.95 -25.70
C THR A 4 -32.91 -58.63 -25.17
N ARG A 5 -32.16 -57.74 -25.84
CA ARG A 5 -30.90 -57.22 -25.34
C ARG A 5 -31.16 -55.98 -24.39
N ALA A 6 -30.82 -56.16 -23.13
CA ALA A 6 -30.84 -55.09 -22.19
C ALA A 6 -29.59 -54.21 -22.36
N LEU A 7 -29.78 -52.93 -22.67
CA LEU A 7 -28.71 -51.90 -22.64
C LEU A 7 -28.54 -51.39 -21.19
N ILE A 8 -27.39 -51.67 -20.59
CA ILE A 8 -26.98 -51.08 -19.34
C ILE A 8 -26.32 -49.72 -19.65
N VAL A 9 -27.01 -48.62 -19.33
CA VAL A 9 -26.46 -47.26 -19.40
C VAL A 9 -25.72 -47.00 -18.09
N LEU A 10 -24.39 -47.04 -18.11
CA LEU A 10 -23.55 -46.56 -17.00
C LEU A 10 -23.53 -45.03 -17.03
N SER A 11 -24.26 -44.40 -16.14
CA SER A 11 -24.16 -42.98 -15.90
C SER A 11 -22.91 -42.69 -15.07
N PHE A 12 -21.85 -42.19 -15.71
CA PHE A 12 -20.65 -41.69 -15.05
C PHE A 12 -20.96 -40.26 -14.56
N SER A 13 -21.33 -40.12 -13.28
CA SER A 13 -21.45 -38.82 -12.63
C SER A 13 -20.04 -38.28 -12.40
N LEU A 14 -19.55 -37.37 -13.26
CA LEU A 14 -18.38 -36.58 -13.00
C LEU A 14 -18.73 -35.64 -11.85
N LEU A 15 -18.28 -35.96 -10.64
CA LEU A 15 -18.15 -34.98 -9.53
C LEU A 15 -17.04 -33.98 -9.91
N ILE A 16 -17.43 -32.88 -10.53
CA ILE A 16 -16.56 -31.73 -10.65
C ILE A 16 -16.48 -31.11 -9.25
N GLN A 17 -15.50 -31.52 -8.45
CA GLN A 17 -15.09 -30.76 -7.28
C GLN A 17 -14.46 -29.47 -7.79
N SER A 18 -15.21 -28.36 -7.75
CA SER A 18 -14.63 -27.05 -7.90
C SER A 18 -13.66 -26.85 -6.74
N LEU A 19 -12.36 -27.01 -6.98
CA LEU A 19 -11.35 -26.49 -6.05
C LEU A 19 -11.57 -24.97 -6.00
N ALA A 20 -12.24 -24.50 -4.95
CA ALA A 20 -12.27 -23.07 -4.67
C ALA A 20 -10.82 -22.61 -4.52
N ALA A 21 -10.40 -21.66 -5.37
CA ALA A 21 -9.06 -21.11 -5.26
C ALA A 21 -8.87 -20.53 -3.85
N GLN A 22 -7.78 -20.94 -3.20
CA GLN A 22 -7.47 -20.50 -1.85
C GLN A 22 -7.33 -18.98 -1.83
N THR A 23 -7.94 -18.31 -0.86
CA THR A 23 -7.87 -16.87 -0.73
C THR A 23 -6.49 -16.43 -0.28
N PHE A 24 -6.13 -15.17 -0.56
CA PHE A 24 -4.86 -14.60 -0.10
C PHE A 24 -4.73 -14.67 1.44
N GLU A 25 -5.80 -14.39 2.19
CA GLU A 25 -5.79 -14.48 3.65
C GLU A 25 -5.50 -15.91 4.13
N GLU A 26 -6.12 -16.92 3.52
CA GLU A 26 -5.88 -18.32 3.88
C GLU A 26 -4.43 -18.75 3.66
N GLU A 27 -3.80 -18.29 2.56
CA GLU A 27 -2.36 -18.53 2.32
C GLU A 27 -1.50 -17.86 3.41
N GLN A 28 -1.78 -16.63 3.77
CA GLN A 28 -1.04 -15.92 4.81
C GLN A 28 -1.21 -16.57 6.19
N LEU A 29 -2.40 -17.08 6.50
CA LEU A 29 -2.70 -17.75 7.77
C LEU A 29 -2.00 -19.10 7.95
N LYS A 30 -1.34 -19.65 6.94
CA LYS A 30 -0.46 -20.83 7.10
C LYS A 30 0.77 -20.51 7.96
N ILE A 31 1.17 -19.26 8.03
CA ILE A 31 2.34 -18.79 8.79
C ILE A 31 1.94 -18.48 10.23
N ASP A 32 2.63 -19.09 11.20
CA ASP A 32 2.31 -18.98 12.64
C ASP A 32 2.24 -17.54 13.12
N ARG A 33 3.18 -16.72 12.73
CA ARG A 33 3.26 -15.30 13.12
C ARG A 33 2.02 -14.53 12.67
N VAL A 34 1.54 -14.79 11.45
CA VAL A 34 0.31 -14.16 10.93
C VAL A 34 -0.93 -14.64 11.67
N ARG A 35 -1.01 -15.95 11.99
CA ARG A 35 -2.11 -16.49 12.81
C ARG A 35 -2.15 -15.84 14.19
N GLN A 36 -1.00 -15.72 14.85
CA GLN A 36 -0.89 -15.09 16.17
C GLN A 36 -1.28 -13.62 16.11
N ALA A 37 -0.78 -12.86 15.14
CA ALA A 37 -1.16 -11.46 14.90
C ALA A 37 -2.67 -11.33 14.67
N THR A 38 -3.24 -12.19 13.80
CA THR A 38 -4.68 -12.19 13.50
C THR A 38 -5.50 -12.49 14.74
N SER A 39 -5.14 -13.52 15.50
CA SER A 39 -5.84 -13.87 16.76
C SER A 39 -5.82 -12.73 17.76
N ARG A 40 -4.68 -12.05 17.91
CA ARG A 40 -4.49 -10.94 18.86
C ARG A 40 -5.27 -9.69 18.48
N TYR A 41 -5.33 -9.35 17.19
CA TYR A 41 -5.82 -8.04 16.74
C TYR A 41 -7.20 -8.07 16.06
N LYS A 42 -7.74 -9.22 15.66
CA LYS A 42 -9.02 -9.33 14.94
C LYS A 42 -10.15 -8.53 15.59
N VAL A 43 -10.44 -8.79 16.86
CA VAL A 43 -11.56 -8.14 17.58
C VAL A 43 -11.36 -6.62 17.66
N ARG A 44 -10.13 -6.18 17.93
CA ARG A 44 -9.77 -4.76 18.01
C ARG A 44 -9.93 -4.07 16.63
N ILE A 45 -9.47 -4.71 15.55
CA ILE A 45 -9.61 -4.20 14.19
C ILE A 45 -11.09 -4.09 13.83
N GLU A 46 -11.87 -5.14 14.04
CA GLU A 46 -13.30 -5.14 13.76
C GLU A 46 -14.04 -4.04 14.54
N LYS A 47 -13.70 -3.84 15.81
CA LYS A 47 -14.26 -2.77 16.62
C LYS A 47 -13.88 -1.39 16.06
N MET A 48 -12.61 -1.17 15.73
CA MET A 48 -12.10 0.09 15.20
C MET A 48 -12.81 0.49 13.90
N PHE A 49 -13.08 -0.46 13.02
CA PHE A 49 -13.80 -0.22 11.77
C PHE A 49 -15.28 0.06 12.02
N ARG A 50 -15.95 -0.72 12.89
CA ARG A 50 -17.35 -0.46 13.31
C ARG A 50 -17.52 0.92 13.96
N ASP A 51 -16.62 1.31 14.86
CA ASP A 51 -16.66 2.62 15.52
C ASP A 51 -16.51 3.77 14.51
N SER A 52 -15.86 3.52 13.38
CA SER A 52 -15.74 4.45 12.26
C SER A 52 -16.97 4.43 11.31
N GLY A 53 -17.98 3.58 11.61
CA GLY A 53 -19.17 3.40 10.78
C GLY A 53 -18.86 2.74 9.44
N LEU A 54 -17.94 1.77 9.44
CA LEU A 54 -17.59 0.93 8.30
C LEU A 54 -17.85 -0.55 8.62
N GLN A 55 -17.84 -1.38 7.58
CA GLN A 55 -17.89 -2.83 7.76
C GLN A 55 -16.71 -3.30 8.61
N PRO A 56 -16.91 -4.29 9.50
CA PRO A 56 -15.87 -4.71 10.45
C PRO A 56 -14.63 -5.31 9.78
N THR A 57 -14.78 -5.89 8.59
CA THR A 57 -13.65 -6.39 7.81
C THR A 57 -13.11 -5.29 6.92
N PRO A 58 -11.81 -4.97 6.99
CA PRO A 58 -11.16 -4.02 6.08
C PRO A 58 -11.40 -4.40 4.61
N ARG A 59 -11.85 -3.43 3.80
CA ARG A 59 -12.16 -3.65 2.39
C ARG A 59 -11.26 -2.83 1.49
N TYR A 60 -11.50 -1.53 1.39
CA TYR A 60 -10.71 -0.59 0.63
C TYR A 60 -9.95 0.30 1.60
N ILE A 61 -8.63 0.23 1.57
CA ILE A 61 -7.75 1.00 2.45
C ILE A 61 -6.76 1.81 1.65
N TYR A 62 -6.27 2.86 2.27
CA TYR A 62 -5.22 3.74 1.74
C TYR A 62 -4.28 4.14 2.86
N TRP A 63 -2.99 3.94 2.65
CA TRP A 63 -1.94 4.31 3.57
C TRP A 63 -1.28 5.63 3.13
N ARG A 64 -1.02 6.51 4.09
CA ARG A 64 -0.29 7.77 3.85
C ARG A 64 0.79 7.96 4.90
N ALA A 65 2.05 7.95 4.48
CA ALA A 65 3.19 8.21 5.35
C ALA A 65 3.65 9.66 5.23
N PHE A 66 4.03 10.25 6.37
CA PHE A 66 4.52 11.62 6.48
C PHE A 66 5.85 11.60 7.23
N LYS A 67 6.94 11.90 6.52
CA LYS A 67 8.31 11.75 7.05
C LYS A 67 8.60 12.72 8.17
N MET A 68 8.24 14.00 8.01
CA MET A 68 8.50 15.05 9.01
C MET A 68 7.76 14.79 10.33
N GLU A 69 6.57 14.23 10.26
CA GLU A 69 5.72 13.99 11.41
C GLU A 69 5.90 12.59 12.01
N ASP A 70 6.68 11.72 11.39
CA ASP A 70 6.81 10.29 11.72
C ASP A 70 5.44 9.58 11.82
N GLN A 71 4.56 9.83 10.86
CA GLN A 71 3.19 9.34 10.89
C GLN A 71 2.87 8.42 9.71
N LEU A 72 2.08 7.37 9.98
CA LEU A 72 1.43 6.53 8.99
C LEU A 72 -0.06 6.55 9.25
N GLU A 73 -0.82 7.17 8.35
CA GLU A 73 -2.29 7.24 8.43
C GLU A 73 -2.93 6.05 7.73
N LEU A 74 -3.93 5.44 8.39
CA LEU A 74 -4.86 4.49 7.79
C LEU A 74 -6.15 5.20 7.44
N TRP A 75 -6.50 5.19 6.17
CA TRP A 75 -7.79 5.60 5.64
C TRP A 75 -8.53 4.41 5.06
N ALA A 76 -9.87 4.36 5.19
CA ALA A 76 -10.66 3.25 4.69
C ALA A 76 -12.06 3.66 4.22
N ALA A 77 -12.62 2.81 3.35
CA ALA A 77 -13.99 2.87 2.87
C ALA A 77 -14.55 1.47 2.61
N ASP A 78 -15.88 1.34 2.53
CA ASP A 78 -16.54 0.07 2.18
C ASP A 78 -16.58 -0.21 0.67
N SER A 79 -16.29 0.80 -0.15
CA SER A 79 -16.20 0.72 -1.61
C SER A 79 -15.06 1.61 -2.10
N GLY A 80 -14.36 1.20 -3.17
CA GLY A 80 -13.25 1.96 -3.75
C GLY A 80 -13.63 3.35 -4.26
N HIS A 81 -14.91 3.58 -4.55
CA HIS A 81 -15.43 4.88 -5.00
C HIS A 81 -16.02 5.75 -3.89
N HIS A 82 -16.10 5.23 -2.66
CA HIS A 82 -16.60 5.98 -1.52
C HIS A 82 -15.52 6.83 -0.88
N LYS A 83 -15.96 7.93 -0.23
CA LYS A 83 -15.06 8.77 0.55
C LYS A 83 -14.44 7.97 1.71
N HIS A 84 -13.13 7.88 1.73
CA HIS A 84 -12.39 7.26 2.81
C HIS A 84 -12.47 8.10 4.08
N LYS A 85 -12.57 7.42 5.21
CA LYS A 85 -12.51 7.98 6.57
C LYS A 85 -11.13 7.72 7.16
N LEU A 86 -10.61 8.66 7.94
CA LEU A 86 -9.43 8.41 8.77
C LEU A 86 -9.82 7.42 9.87
N ILE A 87 -9.15 6.30 9.91
CA ILE A 87 -9.39 5.25 10.91
C ILE A 87 -8.42 5.39 12.07
N LYS A 88 -7.13 5.56 11.75
CA LYS A 88 -6.08 5.64 12.76
C LYS A 88 -4.82 6.26 12.19
N THR A 89 -4.08 6.97 13.05
CA THR A 89 -2.72 7.41 12.79
C THR A 89 -1.77 6.62 13.68
N TYR A 90 -0.76 6.02 13.07
CA TYR A 90 0.31 5.29 13.74
C TYR A 90 1.58 6.11 13.75
N LYS A 91 2.40 5.94 14.78
CA LYS A 91 3.72 6.52 14.83
C LYS A 91 4.72 5.60 14.12
N ILE A 92 5.48 6.13 13.17
CA ILE A 92 6.68 5.49 12.63
C ILE A 92 7.76 5.57 13.70
N CYS A 93 8.48 4.48 13.97
CA CYS A 93 9.44 4.40 15.06
C CYS A 93 10.58 5.39 14.92
N LYS A 94 11.13 5.47 13.70
CA LYS A 94 12.36 6.21 13.40
C LYS A 94 12.40 6.52 11.91
N GLY A 95 12.71 7.75 11.58
CA GLY A 95 13.09 8.13 10.23
C GLY A 95 14.54 7.77 9.91
N SER A 96 14.88 7.67 8.63
CA SER A 96 16.26 7.65 8.15
C SER A 96 16.41 8.57 6.95
N GLY A 97 17.62 9.08 6.74
CA GLY A 97 17.89 10.10 5.74
C GLY A 97 17.31 11.46 6.12
N ASP A 98 17.04 12.27 5.12
CA ASP A 98 16.50 13.63 5.23
C ASP A 98 15.16 13.71 4.46
N LEU A 99 14.52 14.89 4.44
CA LEU A 99 13.41 15.13 3.52
C LEU A 99 13.94 15.16 2.09
N GLY A 100 13.21 14.52 1.20
CA GLY A 100 13.57 14.28 -0.19
C GLY A 100 13.43 12.81 -0.58
N PRO A 101 13.19 12.53 -1.86
CA PRO A 101 12.98 11.19 -2.35
C PRO A 101 14.29 10.39 -2.36
N LYS A 102 14.17 9.07 -2.27
CA LYS A 102 15.26 8.13 -2.51
C LYS A 102 15.70 8.21 -3.98
N ARG A 103 17.04 8.17 -4.23
CA ARG A 103 17.57 8.29 -5.59
C ARG A 103 18.66 7.27 -5.93
N LYS A 104 19.23 6.58 -4.96
CA LYS A 104 20.26 5.56 -5.19
C LYS A 104 20.33 4.55 -4.04
N PHE A 105 20.92 3.41 -4.33
CA PHE A 105 21.25 2.44 -3.29
C PHE A 105 22.15 3.07 -2.22
N GLY A 106 21.91 2.74 -0.96
CA GLY A 106 22.75 3.17 0.16
C GLY A 106 22.62 4.66 0.54
N ASP A 107 21.69 5.43 -0.05
CA ASP A 107 21.48 6.84 0.30
C ASP A 107 20.74 7.04 1.63
N LEU A 108 20.35 5.98 2.29
CA LEU A 108 19.60 5.94 3.55
C LEU A 108 18.24 6.65 3.51
N GLN A 109 17.76 7.03 2.33
CA GLN A 109 16.53 7.79 2.17
C GLN A 109 15.31 6.87 2.19
N VAL A 110 14.29 7.26 2.95
CA VAL A 110 12.93 6.79 2.75
C VAL A 110 12.41 7.42 1.45
N PRO A 111 11.85 6.67 0.49
CA PRO A 111 11.32 7.24 -0.74
C PRO A 111 10.18 8.21 -0.46
N GLU A 112 9.94 9.13 -1.39
CA GLU A 112 8.76 10.01 -1.43
C GLU A 112 8.11 9.87 -2.80
N GLY A 113 6.81 9.62 -2.83
CA GLY A 113 6.09 9.37 -4.09
C GLY A 113 4.73 8.75 -3.85
N LEU A 114 4.07 8.43 -4.96
CA LEU A 114 2.79 7.72 -5.00
C LEU A 114 3.09 6.26 -5.36
N TYR A 115 2.74 5.34 -4.46
CA TYR A 115 3.11 3.93 -4.58
C TYR A 115 1.92 3.02 -4.30
N TYR A 116 2.19 1.71 -4.36
CA TYR A 116 1.29 0.66 -3.90
C TYR A 116 2.08 -0.45 -3.20
N ILE A 117 1.39 -1.29 -2.47
CA ILE A 117 1.96 -2.49 -1.86
C ILE A 117 1.96 -3.59 -2.92
N ASP A 118 3.12 -4.20 -3.17
CA ASP A 118 3.29 -5.22 -4.21
C ASP A 118 3.76 -6.58 -3.69
N ARG A 119 4.22 -6.65 -2.43
CA ARG A 119 4.69 -7.91 -1.84
C ARG A 119 4.43 -7.94 -0.35
N TYR A 120 4.00 -9.08 0.14
CA TYR A 120 3.89 -9.38 1.56
C TYR A 120 5.00 -10.35 1.96
N ASN A 121 5.65 -10.11 3.09
CA ASN A 121 6.68 -10.98 3.64
C ASN A 121 6.34 -11.35 5.10
N PRO A 122 5.59 -12.45 5.30
CA PRO A 122 5.21 -12.91 6.63
C PRO A 122 6.37 -13.55 7.40
N SER A 123 7.48 -13.87 6.70
CA SER A 123 8.69 -14.48 7.28
C SER A 123 9.86 -13.50 7.31
N SER A 124 9.56 -12.20 7.39
CA SER A 124 10.58 -11.15 7.44
C SER A 124 11.50 -11.31 8.65
N SER A 125 12.81 -11.05 8.47
CA SER A 125 13.77 -10.93 9.56
C SER A 125 13.44 -9.79 10.53
N TYR A 126 12.65 -8.80 10.06
CA TYR A 126 12.15 -7.68 10.83
C TYR A 126 10.67 -7.88 11.17
N HIS A 127 10.34 -8.98 11.80
CA HIS A 127 9.01 -9.41 12.21
C HIS A 127 8.10 -9.67 10.99
N LEU A 128 7.05 -8.88 10.75
CA LEU A 128 6.21 -8.91 9.55
C LEU A 128 6.58 -7.73 8.67
N SER A 129 6.39 -7.86 7.34
CA SER A 129 6.59 -6.71 6.45
C SER A 129 5.76 -6.80 5.18
N PHE A 130 5.53 -5.63 4.55
CA PHE A 130 5.07 -5.54 3.17
C PHE A 130 5.90 -4.51 2.42
N ARG A 131 6.14 -4.77 1.13
CA ARG A 131 6.99 -3.94 0.28
C ARG A 131 6.20 -2.81 -0.35
N ILE A 132 6.80 -1.63 -0.39
CA ILE A 132 6.37 -0.50 -1.20
C ILE A 132 6.98 -0.68 -2.59
N ALA A 133 6.19 -0.52 -3.65
CA ALA A 133 6.62 -0.67 -5.04
C ALA A 133 7.55 0.48 -5.49
N TYR A 134 8.69 0.57 -4.84
CA TYR A 134 9.82 1.44 -5.19
C TYR A 134 10.86 0.64 -6.00
N PRO A 135 11.52 1.21 -7.02
CA PRO A 135 11.22 2.51 -7.65
C PRO A 135 9.98 2.45 -8.55
N ASN A 136 9.18 3.53 -8.57
CA ASN A 136 8.12 3.72 -9.56
C ASN A 136 8.64 4.46 -10.81
N GLU A 137 7.76 4.74 -11.78
CA GLU A 137 8.14 5.38 -13.05
C GLU A 137 8.79 6.76 -12.83
N SER A 138 8.28 7.58 -11.89
CA SER A 138 8.87 8.88 -11.55
C SER A 138 10.27 8.72 -10.95
N ASP A 139 10.43 7.75 -10.03
CA ASP A 139 11.75 7.50 -9.44
C ASP A 139 12.78 7.08 -10.49
N LEU A 140 12.39 6.23 -11.45
CA LEU A 140 13.27 5.74 -12.52
C LEU A 140 13.77 6.87 -13.44
N VAL A 141 13.02 7.98 -13.58
CA VAL A 141 13.48 9.15 -14.33
C VAL A 141 14.62 9.87 -13.60
N PHE A 142 14.53 10.01 -12.28
CA PHE A 142 15.42 10.85 -11.49
C PHE A 142 16.50 10.08 -10.70
N ALA A 143 16.32 8.78 -10.51
CA ALA A 143 17.25 7.98 -9.74
C ALA A 143 18.52 7.63 -10.53
N ASP A 144 19.51 7.13 -9.80
CA ASP A 144 20.70 6.52 -10.37
C ASP A 144 20.31 5.41 -11.35
N LYS A 145 20.87 5.47 -12.57
CA LYS A 145 20.47 4.57 -13.66
C LYS A 145 20.95 3.14 -13.47
N ASP A 146 22.07 2.98 -12.79
CA ASP A 146 22.69 1.68 -12.59
C ASP A 146 22.14 1.01 -11.32
N ASN A 147 21.90 1.79 -10.26
CA ASN A 147 21.45 1.26 -8.98
C ASN A 147 20.55 2.23 -8.21
N PRO A 148 19.29 2.37 -8.60
CA PRO A 148 18.32 3.23 -7.90
C PRO A 148 18.05 2.76 -6.45
N GLY A 149 18.41 1.52 -6.13
CA GLY A 149 17.99 0.80 -4.94
C GLY A 149 16.63 0.14 -5.14
N ASN A 150 16.26 -0.69 -4.19
CA ASN A 150 14.99 -1.42 -4.13
C ASN A 150 14.70 -1.84 -2.68
N GLU A 151 13.76 -2.79 -2.49
CA GLU A 151 13.52 -3.45 -1.19
C GLU A 151 13.19 -2.46 -0.06
N ILE A 152 12.24 -1.57 -0.34
CA ILE A 152 11.67 -0.65 0.64
C ILE A 152 10.43 -1.28 1.27
N TYR A 153 10.46 -1.45 2.59
CA TYR A 153 9.40 -2.10 3.34
C TYR A 153 8.81 -1.22 4.43
N VAL A 154 7.54 -1.45 4.74
CA VAL A 154 6.99 -1.19 6.07
C VAL A 154 7.19 -2.48 6.86
N HIS A 155 7.86 -2.44 8.02
CA HIS A 155 8.27 -3.64 8.76
C HIS A 155 8.30 -3.40 10.28
N GLY A 156 8.33 -4.49 11.06
CA GLY A 156 8.59 -4.43 12.51
C GLY A 156 10.05 -4.13 12.82
N ASP A 157 10.42 -4.18 14.11
CA ASP A 157 11.76 -3.87 14.60
C ASP A 157 12.22 -2.44 14.25
N CYS A 158 12.24 -1.56 15.22
CA CYS A 158 12.47 -0.10 15.07
C CYS A 158 13.87 0.30 14.55
N VAL A 159 14.38 -0.36 13.50
CA VAL A 159 15.66 -0.05 12.83
C VAL A 159 15.42 0.26 11.37
N THR A 160 16.16 1.19 10.78
CA THR A 160 16.01 1.51 9.35
C THR A 160 17.26 2.13 8.74
N ILE A 161 17.41 1.88 7.44
CA ILE A 161 18.37 2.50 6.51
C ILE A 161 17.67 2.91 5.20
N GLY A 162 16.36 3.24 5.26
CA GLY A 162 15.55 3.65 4.11
C GLY A 162 14.13 3.10 4.09
N CYS A 163 13.79 2.20 5.02
CA CYS A 163 12.45 1.64 5.19
C CYS A 163 11.59 2.46 6.16
N LEU A 164 10.32 2.05 6.34
CA LEU A 164 9.39 2.61 7.33
C LEU A 164 9.22 1.61 8.49
N PRO A 165 10.03 1.74 9.56
CA PRO A 165 9.99 0.82 10.68
C PRO A 165 8.85 1.15 11.63
N MET A 166 8.15 0.12 12.07
CA MET A 166 7.10 0.15 13.07
C MET A 166 7.51 -0.70 14.26
N THR A 167 6.86 -0.54 15.42
CA THR A 167 7.00 -1.57 16.47
C THR A 167 6.34 -2.86 16.01
N ASP A 168 6.79 -4.02 16.51
CA ASP A 168 6.21 -5.31 16.14
C ASP A 168 4.70 -5.36 16.40
N SER A 169 4.25 -4.79 17.52
CA SER A 169 2.83 -4.75 17.87
C SER A 169 2.00 -3.89 16.92
N ILE A 170 2.56 -2.79 16.42
CA ILE A 170 1.92 -1.97 15.38
C ILE A 170 1.95 -2.73 14.05
N MET A 171 3.07 -3.36 13.72
CA MET A 171 3.20 -4.11 12.48
C MET A 171 2.23 -5.30 12.42
N ASP A 172 2.00 -6.02 13.53
CA ASP A 172 0.95 -7.04 13.62
C ASP A 172 -0.41 -6.48 13.20
N GLU A 173 -0.82 -5.35 13.79
CA GLU A 173 -2.13 -4.73 13.51
C GLU A 173 -2.24 -4.29 12.04
N ILE A 174 -1.26 -3.54 11.52
CA ILE A 174 -1.30 -3.02 10.14
C ILE A 174 -1.15 -4.13 9.09
N TYR A 175 -0.39 -5.19 9.38
CA TYR A 175 -0.28 -6.35 8.50
C TYR A 175 -1.62 -7.07 8.35
N VAL A 176 -2.30 -7.34 9.46
CA VAL A 176 -3.62 -7.99 9.45
C VAL A 176 -4.66 -7.14 8.71
N ILE A 177 -4.68 -5.82 8.93
CA ILE A 177 -5.57 -4.90 8.22
C ILE A 177 -5.30 -4.97 6.71
N THR A 178 -4.03 -4.86 6.31
CA THR A 178 -3.63 -4.81 4.91
C THR A 178 -3.88 -6.16 4.21
N MET A 179 -3.58 -7.27 4.88
CA MET A 179 -3.86 -8.64 4.40
C MET A 179 -5.36 -8.86 4.14
N LYS A 180 -6.22 -8.45 5.08
CA LYS A 180 -7.68 -8.59 4.92
C LYS A 180 -8.21 -7.75 3.76
N ALA A 181 -7.75 -6.51 3.63
CA ALA A 181 -8.12 -5.65 2.51
C ALA A 181 -7.64 -6.24 1.17
N GLN A 182 -6.41 -6.77 1.11
CA GLN A 182 -5.88 -7.45 -0.07
C GLN A 182 -6.71 -8.68 -0.44
N SER A 183 -7.07 -9.50 0.56
CA SER A 183 -7.89 -10.70 0.34
C SER A 183 -9.29 -10.32 -0.18
N PHE A 184 -9.90 -9.26 0.36
CA PHE A 184 -11.19 -8.76 -0.09
C PHE A 184 -11.16 -8.24 -1.54
N GLN A 185 -10.12 -7.48 -1.91
CA GLN A 185 -10.00 -6.88 -3.23
C GLN A 185 -9.48 -7.86 -4.30
N GLY A 186 -8.91 -8.98 -3.88
CA GLY A 186 -8.26 -9.97 -4.73
C GLY A 186 -6.74 -9.77 -4.86
N SER A 187 -6.03 -10.85 -5.14
CA SER A 187 -4.56 -10.89 -5.12
C SER A 187 -3.87 -9.97 -6.13
N LYS A 188 -4.57 -9.57 -7.20
CA LYS A 188 -4.04 -8.67 -8.24
C LYS A 188 -4.29 -7.19 -7.94
N SER A 189 -5.10 -6.87 -6.93
CA SER A 189 -5.38 -5.49 -6.57
C SER A 189 -4.17 -4.82 -5.94
N LYS A 190 -4.01 -3.53 -6.21
CA LYS A 190 -2.93 -2.70 -5.70
C LYS A 190 -3.46 -1.85 -4.53
N ILE A 191 -2.99 -2.10 -3.32
CA ILE A 191 -3.32 -1.26 -2.16
C ILE A 191 -2.42 -0.04 -2.19
N PRO A 192 -2.99 1.19 -2.30
CA PRO A 192 -2.18 2.40 -2.38
C PRO A 192 -1.51 2.73 -1.05
N ILE A 193 -0.26 3.18 -1.14
CA ILE A 193 0.55 3.71 -0.05
C ILE A 193 1.40 4.86 -0.57
N ASP A 194 1.08 6.09 -0.16
CA ASP A 194 1.82 7.27 -0.58
C ASP A 194 2.74 7.75 0.52
N VAL A 195 3.90 8.25 0.14
CA VAL A 195 4.91 8.77 1.07
C VAL A 195 5.17 10.23 0.75
N PHE A 196 4.89 11.10 1.71
CA PHE A 196 5.04 12.54 1.60
C PHE A 196 6.15 13.05 2.51
N PRO A 197 6.82 14.17 2.15
CA PRO A 197 7.78 14.82 3.05
C PRO A 197 7.12 15.28 4.36
N CYS A 198 5.88 15.76 4.27
CA CYS A 198 5.11 16.29 5.39
C CYS A 198 3.64 16.47 5.01
N HIS A 199 2.79 16.82 5.97
CA HIS A 199 1.47 17.38 5.64
C HIS A 199 1.65 18.74 4.93
N PHE A 200 1.14 18.86 3.69
CA PHE A 200 1.22 20.11 2.94
C PHE A 200 0.24 21.14 3.50
N ASN A 201 0.80 22.10 4.23
CA ASN A 201 0.14 23.28 4.78
C ASN A 201 1.10 24.51 4.76
N ALA A 202 0.59 25.70 5.02
CA ALA A 202 1.39 26.93 4.93
C ALA A 202 2.65 26.90 5.85
N LYS A 203 2.52 26.36 7.08
CA LYS A 203 3.65 26.26 8.02
C LYS A 203 4.74 25.34 7.47
N ASN A 204 4.36 24.17 7.01
CA ASN A 204 5.32 23.19 6.50
C ASN A 204 5.92 23.66 5.16
N TRP A 205 5.16 24.30 4.28
CA TRP A 205 5.72 24.92 3.08
C TRP A 205 6.75 26.02 3.38
N ASN A 206 6.51 26.83 4.41
CA ASN A 206 7.51 27.83 4.84
C ASN A 206 8.80 27.15 5.34
N TYR A 207 8.68 26.06 6.10
CA TYR A 207 9.82 25.25 6.52
C TYR A 207 10.58 24.65 5.32
N LEU A 208 9.87 24.05 4.36
CA LEU A 208 10.48 23.46 3.17
C LEU A 208 11.21 24.50 2.34
N LYS A 209 10.61 25.67 2.11
CA LYS A 209 11.24 26.76 1.36
C LYS A 209 12.45 27.33 2.10
N PHE A 210 12.39 27.47 3.41
CA PHE A 210 13.50 28.00 4.21
C PHE A 210 14.70 27.05 4.19
N ASN A 211 14.48 25.75 4.39
CA ASN A 211 15.57 24.79 4.51
C ASN A 211 16.05 24.25 3.14
N TYR A 212 15.18 24.18 2.14
CA TYR A 212 15.46 23.55 0.85
C TYR A 212 15.31 24.50 -0.35
N GLY A 213 15.17 25.81 -0.12
CA GLY A 213 15.02 26.81 -1.20
C GLY A 213 16.16 26.82 -2.21
N HIS A 214 17.35 26.37 -1.78
CA HIS A 214 18.52 26.20 -2.64
C HIS A 214 18.46 24.96 -3.56
N LYS A 215 17.40 24.11 -3.44
CA LYS A 215 17.16 22.89 -4.21
C LYS A 215 15.86 23.02 -5.05
N PRO A 216 15.82 23.83 -6.10
CA PRO A 216 14.57 24.12 -6.83
C PRO A 216 13.93 22.87 -7.45
N ILE A 217 14.71 21.90 -7.91
CA ILE A 217 14.21 20.61 -8.44
C ILE A 217 13.43 19.86 -7.37
N LEU A 218 13.92 19.83 -6.15
CA LEU A 218 13.25 19.16 -5.02
C LEU A 218 11.94 19.87 -4.64
N LEU A 219 11.95 21.20 -4.60
CA LEU A 219 10.72 21.97 -4.35
C LEU A 219 9.65 21.74 -5.42
N ASN A 220 10.05 21.66 -6.70
CA ASN A 220 9.14 21.37 -7.79
C ASN A 220 8.57 19.94 -7.70
N PHE A 221 9.40 18.96 -7.32
CA PHE A 221 8.96 17.60 -7.06
C PHE A 221 7.90 17.56 -5.94
N TRP A 222 8.15 18.23 -4.82
CA TRP A 222 7.19 18.32 -3.73
C TRP A 222 5.91 19.05 -4.12
N LYS A 223 6.02 20.07 -4.98
CA LYS A 223 4.84 20.76 -5.51
C LYS A 223 3.97 19.83 -6.36
N ASN A 224 4.59 18.97 -7.15
CA ASN A 224 3.88 17.97 -7.92
C ASN A 224 3.26 16.88 -7.02
N LEU A 225 3.95 16.42 -5.97
CA LEU A 225 3.36 15.50 -4.98
C LEU A 225 2.16 16.12 -4.24
N GLU A 226 2.19 17.43 -3.99
CA GLU A 226 1.07 18.13 -3.35
C GLU A 226 -0.23 18.02 -4.17
N ASP A 227 -0.17 17.83 -5.49
CA ASP A 227 -1.35 17.65 -6.32
C ASP A 227 -2.13 16.38 -5.91
N GLY A 228 -1.44 15.25 -5.72
CA GLY A 228 -2.04 14.00 -5.21
C GLY A 228 -2.56 14.14 -3.78
N TYR A 229 -1.78 14.76 -2.91
CA TYR A 229 -2.20 15.07 -1.53
C TYR A 229 -3.47 15.92 -1.50
N THR A 230 -3.54 16.97 -2.32
CA THR A 230 -4.66 17.90 -2.38
C THR A 230 -5.89 17.25 -2.99
N PHE A 231 -5.72 16.42 -4.03
CA PHE A 231 -6.80 15.61 -4.59
C PHE A 231 -7.46 14.76 -3.49
N PHE A 232 -6.68 14.00 -2.74
CA PHE A 232 -7.22 13.19 -1.64
C PHE A 232 -7.86 14.05 -0.55
N LYS A 233 -7.24 15.16 -0.17
CA LYS A 233 -7.79 16.09 0.82
C LYS A 233 -9.19 16.57 0.44
N GLN A 234 -9.44 16.83 -0.85
CA GLN A 234 -10.70 17.33 -1.37
C GLN A 234 -11.73 16.20 -1.64
N LYS A 235 -11.28 15.12 -2.26
CA LYS A 235 -12.16 14.05 -2.74
C LYS A 235 -12.34 12.91 -1.74
N ARG A 236 -11.37 12.69 -0.86
CA ARG A 236 -11.32 11.54 0.06
C ARG A 236 -11.31 10.19 -0.66
N ILE A 237 -10.86 10.17 -1.90
CA ILE A 237 -10.63 8.98 -2.72
C ILE A 237 -9.14 8.96 -3.05
N PRO A 238 -8.42 7.84 -2.89
CA PRO A 238 -7.01 7.75 -3.30
C PRO A 238 -6.85 8.23 -4.74
N PRO A 239 -5.83 9.04 -5.06
CA PRO A 239 -5.62 9.50 -6.44
C PRO A 239 -5.24 8.34 -7.36
N GLY A 240 -5.77 8.34 -8.59
CA GLY A 240 -5.12 7.68 -9.70
C GLY A 240 -4.06 8.61 -10.28
N TYR A 241 -3.06 8.05 -10.94
CA TYR A 241 -2.04 8.86 -11.60
C TYR A 241 -1.40 8.09 -12.76
N TRP A 242 -0.75 8.84 -13.62
CA TRP A 242 0.24 8.37 -14.58
C TRP A 242 1.47 9.28 -14.53
N VAL A 243 2.60 8.82 -15.03
CA VAL A 243 3.87 9.56 -15.00
C VAL A 243 4.33 9.81 -16.41
N ASP A 244 4.68 11.05 -16.72
CA ASP A 244 5.20 11.41 -18.04
C ASP A 244 6.71 11.11 -18.16
N GLN A 245 7.25 11.30 -19.37
CA GLN A 245 8.68 11.08 -19.66
C GLN A 245 9.63 11.97 -18.85
N LYS A 246 9.11 13.05 -18.23
CA LYS A 246 9.88 13.94 -17.35
C LYS A 246 9.78 13.53 -15.88
N GLY A 247 9.08 12.44 -15.58
CA GLY A 247 8.88 11.95 -14.22
C GLY A 247 7.82 12.71 -13.41
N ILE A 248 6.95 13.48 -14.08
CA ILE A 248 5.90 14.27 -13.44
C ILE A 248 4.64 13.43 -13.27
N TYR A 249 4.09 13.41 -12.05
CA TYR A 249 2.79 12.80 -11.77
C TYR A 249 1.66 13.66 -12.32
N HIS A 250 0.77 13.07 -13.09
CA HIS A 250 -0.47 13.65 -13.55
C HIS A 250 -1.62 12.98 -12.82
N ILE A 251 -2.30 13.75 -11.95
CA ILE A 251 -3.33 13.22 -11.07
C ILE A 251 -4.66 13.12 -11.79
N VAL A 252 -5.30 11.96 -11.69
CA VAL A 252 -6.59 11.65 -12.30
C VAL A 252 -7.50 10.92 -11.29
N TYR A 253 -8.79 10.74 -11.64
CA TYR A 253 -9.62 9.80 -10.88
C TYR A 253 -9.11 8.36 -11.09
N PRO A 254 -9.16 7.48 -10.06
CA PRO A 254 -8.59 6.14 -10.13
C PRO A 254 -9.07 5.31 -11.34
N GLN A 255 -10.35 5.43 -11.70
CA GLN A 255 -10.93 4.74 -12.86
C GLN A 255 -10.36 5.20 -14.21
N ASN A 256 -9.68 6.34 -14.27
CA ASN A 256 -9.12 6.92 -15.48
C ASN A 256 -7.59 6.75 -15.59
N ALA A 257 -6.95 6.17 -14.58
CA ALA A 257 -5.49 6.05 -14.55
C ALA A 257 -4.95 5.26 -15.77
N HIS A 258 -5.63 4.17 -16.13
CA HIS A 258 -5.26 3.32 -17.27
C HIS A 258 -5.47 3.97 -18.64
N LEU A 259 -6.29 5.02 -18.77
CA LEU A 259 -6.57 5.69 -20.05
C LEU A 259 -5.42 6.57 -20.53
N HIS A 260 -4.46 6.85 -19.66
CA HIS A 260 -3.32 7.75 -19.91
C HIS A 260 -1.97 7.05 -19.75
N ASP A 261 -1.97 5.72 -19.54
CA ASP A 261 -0.73 4.94 -19.51
C ASP A 261 -0.15 4.86 -20.93
N PRO A 262 1.04 5.45 -21.19
CA PRO A 262 1.65 5.42 -22.50
C PRO A 262 2.09 4.02 -22.97
N ASN A 263 1.96 2.99 -22.10
CA ASN A 263 2.29 1.60 -22.40
C ASN A 263 1.05 0.73 -22.72
N HIS A 264 -0.13 1.37 -22.86
CA HIS A 264 -1.38 0.72 -23.33
C HIS A 264 -1.75 1.20 -24.73
#